data_0cbe57dfde821236bd65a1752839ad10
#
_entry.id   0cbe57dfde821236bd65a1752839ad10
#
_cell.length_a   1.000
_cell.length_b   1.000
_cell.length_c   1.000
_cell.angle_alpha   90.00
_cell.angle_beta   90.00
_cell.angle_gamma   90.00
#
_symmetry.space_group_name_H-M   'P 1'
#
loop_
_entity.id
_entity.type
_entity.pdbx_description
1 polymer ?
#
loop_
_entity_poly.entity_id
_entity_poly.type
_entity_poly.pdbx_seq_one_letter_code
_entity_poly.pdbx_strand_id
1 'polypeptide(L)' 'MRTIHVLRSGRNYFIDGIFWGDDEEGVILYLRAKGVSPDDITKTLAAVAQAGRYLIQQEDVTQPVL' A
#
# COMPACT_ATOMS: atom_id res chain seq x y z
N MET A 1 -6.22 14.26 -0.22
CA MET A 1 -5.38 13.26 0.39
C MET A 1 -6.00 11.90 0.20
N ARG A 2 -5.20 10.94 -0.19
CA ARG A 2 -5.69 9.62 -0.45
C ARG A 2 -5.10 8.66 0.54
N THR A 3 -5.86 7.73 1.02
CA THR A 3 -5.40 6.77 2.00
C THR A 3 -5.56 5.36 1.44
N ILE A 4 -4.52 4.57 1.58
CA ILE A 4 -4.56 3.19 1.15
C ILE A 4 -4.30 2.31 2.36
N HIS A 5 -5.23 1.44 2.67
CA HIS A 5 -5.09 0.51 3.77
C HIS A 5 -4.50 -0.78 3.26
N VAL A 6 -3.40 -1.22 3.82
CA VAL A 6 -2.81 -2.50 3.49
C VAL A 6 -2.87 -3.36 4.72
N LEU A 7 -3.46 -4.53 4.60
CA LEU A 7 -3.66 -5.41 5.71
C LEU A 7 -3.12 -6.77 5.36
N ARG A 8 -2.62 -7.49 6.31
CA ARG A 8 -2.15 -8.84 6.10
C ARG A 8 -2.74 -9.73 7.16
N SER A 9 -3.34 -10.83 6.73
CA SER A 9 -3.89 -11.80 7.65
C SER A 9 -3.29 -13.14 7.26
N GLY A 10 -2.39 -13.66 8.08
CA GLY A 10 -1.67 -14.87 7.76
C GLY A 10 -0.77 -14.62 6.57
N ARG A 11 -1.06 -15.27 5.44
CA ARG A 11 -0.27 -15.10 4.27
C ARG A 11 -0.96 -14.21 3.27
N ASN A 12 -2.18 -13.79 3.52
CA ASN A 12 -2.98 -13.09 2.53
C ASN A 12 -2.98 -11.60 2.78
N TYR A 13 -3.00 -10.86 1.70
CA TYR A 13 -3.02 -9.41 1.75
C TYR A 13 -4.40 -8.89 1.38
N PHE A 14 -4.77 -7.77 1.97
CA PHE A 14 -6.01 -7.09 1.63
C PHE A 14 -5.66 -5.63 1.42
N ILE A 15 -6.14 -5.05 0.35
CA ILE A 15 -5.91 -3.63 0.09
C ILE A 15 -7.26 -2.96 0.02
N ASP A 16 -7.48 -1.99 0.90
CA ASP A 16 -8.73 -1.25 1.01
C ASP A 16 -9.91 -2.23 1.18
N GLY A 17 -9.68 -3.29 1.94
CA GLY A 17 -10.72 -4.26 2.21
C GLY A 17 -10.93 -5.30 1.12
N ILE A 18 -10.16 -5.21 0.04
CA ILE A 18 -10.32 -6.15 -1.06
C ILE A 18 -9.26 -7.23 -0.94
N PHE A 19 -9.69 -8.47 -1.03
CA PHE A 19 -8.78 -9.61 -0.93
C PHE A 19 -7.80 -9.59 -2.09
N TRP A 20 -6.53 -9.66 -1.77
CA TRP A 20 -5.49 -9.60 -2.79
C TRP A 20 -4.75 -10.92 -2.96
N GLY A 21 -4.86 -11.83 -2.03
CA GLY A 21 -4.17 -13.11 -2.09
C GLY A 21 -2.81 -13.04 -1.43
N ASP A 22 -1.97 -14.03 -1.69
CA ASP A 22 -0.67 -14.11 -1.04
C ASP A 22 0.46 -13.65 -1.96
N ASP A 23 0.15 -12.93 -3.02
CA ASP A 23 1.13 -12.52 -4.00
C ASP A 23 1.70 -11.15 -3.60
N GLU A 24 2.81 -11.17 -2.91
CA GLU A 24 3.43 -9.93 -2.48
C GLU A 24 3.85 -9.08 -3.67
N GLU A 25 4.29 -9.71 -4.74
CA GLU A 25 4.67 -8.96 -5.90
C GLU A 25 3.49 -8.24 -6.52
N GLY A 26 2.34 -8.85 -6.50
CA GLY A 26 1.13 -8.21 -6.99
C GLY A 26 0.79 -6.98 -6.18
N VAL A 27 0.99 -7.05 -4.86
CA VAL A 27 0.76 -5.90 -3.99
C VAL A 27 1.72 -4.78 -4.36
N ILE A 28 2.98 -5.11 -4.58
CA ILE A 28 3.98 -4.12 -4.94
C ILE A 28 3.61 -3.45 -6.25
N LEU A 29 3.21 -4.22 -7.24
CA LEU A 29 2.84 -3.66 -8.53
C LEU A 29 1.61 -2.78 -8.41
N TYR A 30 0.65 -3.17 -7.60
CA TYR A 30 -0.53 -2.36 -7.40
C TYR A 30 -0.17 -1.02 -6.76
N LEU A 31 0.67 -1.06 -5.74
CA LEU A 31 1.04 0.18 -5.06
C LEU A 31 1.85 1.09 -5.97
N ARG A 32 2.70 0.50 -6.80
CA ARG A 32 3.46 1.30 -7.76
C ARG A 32 2.53 1.94 -8.77
N ALA A 33 1.53 1.21 -9.22
CA ALA A 33 0.58 1.76 -10.17
C ALA A 33 -0.22 2.91 -9.56
N LYS A 34 -0.35 2.90 -8.24
CA LYS A 34 -1.04 3.99 -7.57
C LYS A 34 -0.12 5.15 -7.23
N GLY A 35 1.12 5.08 -7.62
CA GLY A 35 2.05 6.19 -7.40
C GLY A 35 2.76 6.17 -6.07
N VAL A 36 2.70 5.07 -5.35
CA VAL A 36 3.41 4.97 -4.07
C VAL A 36 4.89 4.81 -4.38
N SER A 37 5.73 5.56 -3.71
CA SER A 37 7.16 5.52 -3.96
C SER A 37 7.77 4.21 -3.52
N PRO A 38 8.90 3.80 -4.10
CA PRO A 38 9.54 2.55 -3.69
C PRO A 38 9.88 2.53 -2.20
N ASP A 39 10.28 3.66 -1.64
CA ASP A 39 10.59 3.72 -0.23
C ASP A 39 9.35 3.46 0.61
N ASP A 40 8.23 4.03 0.22
CA ASP A 40 7.00 3.85 0.95
C ASP A 40 6.49 2.43 0.81
N ILE A 41 6.70 1.81 -0.35
CA ILE A 41 6.31 0.42 -0.53
C ILE A 41 7.14 -0.46 0.40
N THR A 42 8.43 -0.21 0.49
CA THR A 42 9.29 -0.98 1.38
C THR A 42 8.85 -0.83 2.83
N LYS A 43 8.53 0.40 3.23
CA LYS A 43 8.06 0.63 4.59
C LYS A 43 6.74 -0.08 4.84
N THR A 44 5.86 -0.07 3.85
CA THR A 44 4.58 -0.71 3.98
C THR A 44 4.74 -2.21 4.20
N LEU A 45 5.58 -2.84 3.39
CA LEU A 45 5.76 -4.28 3.51
C LEU A 45 6.38 -4.64 4.84
N ALA A 46 7.33 -3.86 5.31
CA ALA A 46 7.94 -4.12 6.60
C ALA A 46 6.91 -3.95 7.72
N ALA A 47 6.08 -2.93 7.62
CA ALA A 47 5.10 -2.66 8.66
C ALA A 47 4.03 -3.76 8.72
N VAL A 48 3.55 -4.22 7.56
CA VAL A 48 2.54 -5.26 7.58
C VAL A 48 3.13 -6.59 8.01
N ALA A 49 4.42 -6.80 7.80
CA ALA A 49 5.07 -8.02 8.27
C ALA A 49 5.15 -8.01 9.79
N GLN A 50 5.27 -6.85 10.39
CA GLN A 50 5.38 -6.78 11.83
C GLN A 50 4.05 -6.54 12.53
N ALA A 51 3.26 -5.63 12.03
CA ALA A 51 2.03 -5.23 12.70
C ALA A 51 0.78 -5.76 12.05
N GLY A 52 0.88 -6.31 10.86
CA GLY A 52 -0.26 -6.85 10.16
C GLY A 52 -1.04 -5.81 9.37
N ARG A 53 -0.69 -4.56 9.47
CA ARG A 53 -1.41 -3.53 8.73
C ARG A 53 -0.59 -2.27 8.62
N TYR A 54 -0.90 -1.46 7.63
CA TYR A 54 -0.24 -0.18 7.45
C TYR A 54 -1.17 0.73 6.66
N LEU A 55 -1.13 2.00 7.00
CA LEU A 55 -1.95 2.98 6.35
C LEU A 55 -1.05 3.91 5.56
N ILE A 56 -1.17 3.91 4.25
CA ILE A 56 -0.38 4.80 3.41
C ILE A 56 -1.18 6.05 3.18
N GLN A 57 -0.61 7.19 3.50
CA GLN A 57 -1.27 8.45 3.25
C GLN A 57 -0.58 9.14 2.08
N GLN A 58 -1.30 9.38 1.01
CA GLN A 58 -0.74 10.04 -0.14
C GLN A 58 -1.40 11.37 -0.29
N GLU A 59 -0.60 12.42 -0.50
CA GLU A 59 -1.15 13.67 -0.75
C GLU A 59 -1.67 13.73 -2.11
N ASP A 60 -2.82 14.29 -2.30
CA ASP A 60 -3.36 14.43 -3.54
C ASP A 60 -2.77 15.60 -4.12
N VAL A 61 -1.85 15.56 -4.81
CA VAL A 61 -1.19 16.57 -5.32
C VAL A 61 -1.74 17.14 -6.38
N THR A 62 -2.45 17.97 -6.29
CA THR A 62 -2.94 18.52 -7.29
C THR A 62 -2.09 19.52 -7.63
N GLN A 63 -1.60 19.65 -8.34
CA GLN A 63 -0.75 20.42 -8.77
C GLN A 63 -1.04 21.67 -9.09
N PRO A 64 -0.72 22.42 -8.76
CA PRO A 64 -0.99 23.65 -8.96
C PRO A 64 -0.40 24.08 -10.05
N VAL A 65 -0.56 24.51 -10.44
CA VAL A 65 -0.15 24.84 -11.41
C VAL A 65 0.28 25.81 -11.54
N LEU A 66 0.50 26.30 -11.44
CA LEU A 66 0.88 27.28 -11.67
C LEU A 66 0.82 27.77 -12.24
#